data_0d2eb1e426b5df3542ff109f03bf1a37
#
_entry.id   0d2eb1e426b5df3542ff109f03bf1a37
#
_cell.length_a   1.000
_cell.length_b   1.000
_cell.length_c   1.000
_cell.angle_alpha   90.00
_cell.angle_beta   90.00
_cell.angle_gamma   90.00
#
_symmetry.space_group_name_H-M   'P 1'
#
loop_
_entity.id
_entity.type
_entity.pdbx_description
1 polymer ?
#
loop_
_entity_poly.entity_id
_entity_poly.type
_entity_poly.pdbx_seq_one_letter_code
_entity_poly.pdbx_strand_id
1 'polypeptide(L)'
;MKKLIFIFVLLTLFSCGDYVDKPKNLIDTKKMAEIMADLAISDQATFLYPNSNMEAGTRYVLKTHQVKPDDFNASFKYYVVKNKMKGIAEDAQKIVLEKDPKADQYVKDKLKKNGNVPSFAR
;
A
#
# COMPACT_ATOMS: atom_id res chain seq x y z
N MET A 1 -47.35 -7.78 -5.30
CA MET A 1 -46.53 -7.29 -6.42
C MET A 1 -45.63 -6.14 -6.01
N LYS A 2 -46.07 -5.15 -5.28
CA LYS A 2 -45.22 -4.03 -4.82
C LYS A 2 -44.00 -4.45 -3.97
N LYS A 3 -44.16 -5.50 -3.13
CA LYS A 3 -43.05 -6.04 -2.30
C LYS A 3 -41.96 -6.76 -3.16
N LEU A 4 -42.34 -7.42 -4.24
CA LEU A 4 -41.44 -8.10 -5.17
C LEU A 4 -40.59 -7.08 -5.96
N ILE A 5 -41.18 -5.97 -6.37
CA ILE A 5 -40.48 -4.87 -7.07
C ILE A 5 -39.46 -4.23 -6.14
N PHE A 6 -39.81 -4.05 -4.84
CA PHE A 6 -38.91 -3.47 -3.85
C PHE A 6 -37.69 -4.36 -3.59
N ILE A 7 -37.89 -5.69 -3.54
CA ILE A 7 -36.79 -6.66 -3.38
C ILE A 7 -35.89 -6.64 -4.62
N PHE A 8 -36.46 -6.54 -5.82
CA PHE A 8 -35.70 -6.49 -7.08
C PHE A 8 -34.86 -5.21 -7.20
N VAL A 9 -35.39 -4.08 -6.79
CA VAL A 9 -34.65 -2.78 -6.72
C VAL A 9 -33.54 -2.84 -5.68
N LEU A 10 -33.78 -3.50 -4.54
CA LEU A 10 -32.75 -3.67 -3.50
C LEU A 10 -31.58 -4.55 -3.97
N LEU A 11 -31.84 -5.59 -4.77
CA LEU A 11 -30.82 -6.48 -5.35
C LEU A 11 -29.95 -5.79 -6.40
N THR A 12 -30.49 -4.80 -7.12
CA THR A 12 -29.71 -4.04 -8.12
C THR A 12 -28.73 -3.06 -7.49
N LEU A 13 -28.94 -2.64 -6.24
CA LEU A 13 -28.03 -1.75 -5.51
C LEU A 13 -26.76 -2.46 -5.03
N PHE A 14 -26.72 -3.79 -4.99
CA PHE A 14 -25.51 -4.57 -4.65
C PHE A 14 -24.65 -4.93 -5.86
N SER A 15 -25.01 -4.53 -7.07
CA SER A 15 -24.28 -4.82 -8.31
C SER A 15 -23.18 -3.83 -8.65
N CYS A 16 -22.73 -2.96 -7.73
CA CYS A 16 -21.50 -2.21 -7.87
C CYS A 16 -20.30 -3.06 -7.39
N GLY A 17 -20.04 -4.15 -8.09
CA GLY A 17 -18.76 -4.82 -8.02
C GLY A 17 -17.70 -3.93 -8.69
N ASP A 18 -16.71 -3.49 -7.93
CA ASP A 18 -15.58 -2.72 -8.44
C ASP A 18 -14.84 -3.52 -9.52
N TYR A 19 -15.31 -3.38 -10.76
CA TYR A 19 -14.66 -3.98 -11.91
C TYR A 19 -13.46 -3.11 -12.31
N VAL A 20 -12.31 -3.43 -11.74
CA VAL A 20 -11.04 -2.84 -12.16
C VAL A 20 -10.30 -3.87 -12.98
N ASP A 21 -10.11 -3.56 -14.26
CA ASP A 21 -9.32 -4.38 -15.16
C ASP A 21 -7.86 -4.46 -14.69
N LYS A 22 -7.25 -5.63 -14.93
CA LYS A 22 -5.84 -5.80 -14.68
C LYS A 22 -5.03 -4.87 -15.59
N PRO A 23 -4.20 -3.96 -15.03
CA PRO A 23 -3.36 -3.08 -15.84
C PRO A 23 -2.43 -3.88 -16.77
N LYS A 24 -2.15 -3.34 -17.96
CA LYS A 24 -1.22 -3.97 -18.92
C LYS A 24 0.18 -4.12 -18.34
N ASN A 25 0.64 -3.11 -17.59
CA ASN A 25 1.95 -3.07 -16.95
C ASN A 25 1.80 -3.24 -15.43
N LEU A 26 1.07 -4.28 -15.00
CA LEU A 26 0.91 -4.55 -13.58
C LEU A 26 2.27 -4.86 -12.95
N ILE A 27 2.64 -4.06 -11.95
CA ILE A 27 3.82 -4.30 -11.13
C ILE A 27 3.53 -5.52 -10.25
N ASP A 28 4.45 -6.49 -10.21
CA ASP A 28 4.27 -7.66 -9.34
C ASP A 28 4.28 -7.26 -7.85
N THR A 29 3.69 -8.10 -6.99
CA THR A 29 3.50 -7.80 -5.58
C THR A 29 4.80 -7.59 -4.82
N LYS A 30 5.85 -8.35 -5.15
CA LYS A 30 7.17 -8.23 -4.52
C LYS A 30 7.81 -6.88 -4.86
N LYS A 31 7.85 -6.54 -6.14
CA LYS A 31 8.37 -5.25 -6.59
C LYS A 31 7.55 -4.08 -6.06
N MET A 32 6.23 -4.24 -5.95
CA MET A 32 5.36 -3.24 -5.34
C MET A 32 5.71 -3.01 -3.86
N ALA A 33 5.99 -4.08 -3.10
CA ALA A 33 6.42 -4.00 -1.71
C ALA A 33 7.80 -3.31 -1.57
N GLU A 34 8.75 -3.60 -2.45
CA GLU A 34 10.06 -2.94 -2.49
C GLU A 34 9.92 -1.43 -2.75
N ILE A 35 9.10 -1.04 -3.72
CA ILE A 35 8.82 0.37 -4.02
C ILE A 35 8.17 1.06 -2.83
N MET A 36 7.17 0.44 -2.21
CA MET A 36 6.50 1.01 -1.04
C MET A 36 7.43 1.16 0.16
N ALA A 37 8.34 0.22 0.38
CA ALA A 37 9.36 0.30 1.42
C ALA A 37 10.31 1.49 1.18
N ASP A 38 10.79 1.67 -0.05
CA ASP A 38 11.69 2.76 -0.40
C ASP A 38 10.99 4.12 -0.37
N LEU A 39 9.70 4.18 -0.73
CA LEU A 39 8.87 5.38 -0.57
C LEU A 39 8.74 5.76 0.91
N ALA A 40 8.47 4.78 1.79
CA ALA A 40 8.34 5.02 3.22
C ALA A 40 9.65 5.55 3.83
N ILE A 41 10.80 5.01 3.43
CA ILE A 41 12.12 5.48 3.86
C ILE A 41 12.39 6.89 3.34
N SER A 42 12.08 7.16 2.07
CA SER A 42 12.24 8.49 1.45
C SER A 42 11.36 9.54 2.13
N ASP A 43 10.13 9.19 2.49
CA ASP A 43 9.18 10.06 3.17
C ASP A 43 9.67 10.42 4.57
N GLN A 44 10.21 9.46 5.30
CA GLN A 44 10.81 9.68 6.61
C GLN A 44 12.03 10.62 6.54
N ALA A 45 12.86 10.52 5.50
CA ALA A 45 13.96 11.42 5.25
C ALA A 45 13.47 12.87 4.99
N THR A 46 12.34 13.03 4.29
CA THR A 46 11.71 14.34 4.06
C THR A 46 11.27 15.02 5.36
N PHE A 47 10.80 14.24 6.33
CA PHE A 47 10.43 14.75 7.66
C PHE A 47 11.62 15.29 8.46
N LEU A 48 12.80 14.68 8.28
CA LEU A 48 14.04 15.08 8.96
C LEU A 48 14.70 16.31 8.33
N TYR A 49 14.41 16.58 7.06
CA TYR A 49 14.99 17.69 6.29
C TYR A 49 13.88 18.61 5.74
N PRO A 50 13.55 19.71 6.45
CA PRO A 50 12.39 20.58 6.12
C PRO A 50 12.39 21.18 4.71
N ASN A 51 13.55 21.21 4.05
CA ASN A 51 13.70 21.73 2.69
C ASN A 51 13.62 20.65 1.59
N SER A 52 13.36 19.41 1.96
CA SER A 52 13.23 18.31 1.00
C SER A 52 11.85 18.30 0.34
N ASN A 53 11.80 17.96 -0.93
CA ASN A 53 10.57 17.88 -1.71
C ASN A 53 10.11 16.43 -1.82
N MET A 54 8.97 16.11 -1.20
CA MET A 54 8.35 14.77 -1.22
C MET A 54 8.11 14.27 -2.65
N GLU A 55 7.68 15.14 -3.54
CA GLU A 55 7.46 14.79 -4.96
C GLU A 55 8.76 14.39 -5.66
N ALA A 56 9.85 15.05 -5.36
CA ALA A 56 11.17 14.70 -5.89
C ALA A 56 11.64 13.34 -5.38
N GLY A 57 11.40 13.04 -4.10
CA GLY A 57 11.69 11.73 -3.48
C GLY A 57 10.90 10.61 -4.15
N THR A 58 9.60 10.79 -4.35
CA THR A 58 8.74 9.82 -5.03
C THR A 58 9.20 9.56 -6.46
N ARG A 59 9.49 10.62 -7.22
CA ARG A 59 10.03 10.48 -8.59
C ARG A 59 11.36 9.74 -8.63
N TYR A 60 12.25 10.02 -7.68
CA TYR A 60 13.53 9.35 -7.57
C TYR A 60 13.36 7.86 -7.33
N VAL A 61 12.53 7.46 -6.35
CA VAL A 61 12.26 6.05 -6.04
C VAL A 61 11.68 5.32 -7.24
N LEU A 62 10.63 5.86 -7.88
CA LEU A 62 10.02 5.23 -9.05
C LEU A 62 11.02 5.09 -10.21
N LYS A 63 11.87 6.09 -10.44
CA LYS A 63 12.92 6.04 -11.46
C LYS A 63 13.95 4.96 -11.15
N THR A 64 14.37 4.83 -9.89
CA THR A 64 15.32 3.79 -9.44
C THR A 64 14.78 2.39 -9.70
N HIS A 65 13.48 2.20 -9.50
CA HIS A 65 12.80 0.94 -9.80
C HIS A 65 12.39 0.78 -11.27
N GLN A 66 12.71 1.76 -12.13
CA GLN A 66 12.34 1.78 -13.56
C GLN A 66 10.83 1.64 -13.78
N VAL A 67 10.02 2.28 -12.94
CA VAL A 67 8.56 2.26 -12.97
C VAL A 67 8.04 3.65 -13.32
N LYS A 68 7.09 3.69 -14.25
CA LYS A 68 6.38 4.92 -14.59
C LYS A 68 5.34 5.24 -13.50
N PRO A 69 5.11 6.52 -13.17
CA PRO A 69 4.11 6.93 -12.20
C PRO A 69 2.71 6.40 -12.51
N ASP A 70 2.31 6.38 -13.78
CA ASP A 70 1.01 5.88 -14.21
C ASP A 70 0.86 4.37 -13.98
N ASP A 71 1.91 3.58 -14.27
CA ASP A 71 1.94 2.14 -14.03
C ASP A 71 1.87 1.83 -12.53
N PHE A 72 2.56 2.64 -11.71
CA PHE A 72 2.49 2.54 -10.25
C PHE A 72 1.08 2.82 -9.74
N ASN A 73 0.47 3.93 -10.15
CA ASN A 73 -0.87 4.33 -9.72
C ASN A 73 -1.92 3.29 -10.15
N ALA A 74 -1.84 2.80 -11.38
CA ALA A 74 -2.75 1.77 -11.88
C ALA A 74 -2.62 0.46 -11.11
N SER A 75 -1.38 0.03 -10.82
CA SER A 75 -1.10 -1.18 -10.05
C SER A 75 -1.55 -1.04 -8.59
N PHE A 76 -1.29 0.10 -7.97
CA PHE A 76 -1.73 0.41 -6.61
C PHE A 76 -3.26 0.33 -6.50
N LYS A 77 -3.97 1.03 -7.39
CA LYS A 77 -5.44 1.00 -7.43
C LYS A 77 -5.97 -0.43 -7.62
N TYR A 78 -5.39 -1.19 -8.52
CA TYR A 78 -5.76 -2.58 -8.76
C TYR A 78 -5.62 -3.43 -7.50
N TYR A 79 -4.50 -3.33 -6.78
CA TYR A 79 -4.25 -4.11 -5.57
C TYR A 79 -5.14 -3.68 -4.39
N VAL A 80 -5.49 -2.39 -4.28
CA VAL A 80 -6.46 -1.90 -3.29
C VAL A 80 -7.83 -2.55 -3.53
N VAL A 81 -8.33 -2.47 -4.77
CA VAL A 81 -9.65 -3.01 -5.13
C VAL A 81 -9.69 -4.53 -5.00
N LYS A 82 -8.59 -5.23 -5.30
CA LYS A 82 -8.48 -6.69 -5.16
C LYS A 82 -8.15 -7.17 -3.74
N ASN A 83 -8.15 -6.27 -2.74
CA ASN A 83 -7.82 -6.57 -1.34
C ASN A 83 -6.45 -7.24 -1.14
N LYS A 84 -5.50 -6.99 -2.03
CA LYS A 84 -4.12 -7.51 -1.96
C LYS A 84 -3.15 -6.55 -1.28
N MET A 85 -3.55 -5.29 -1.10
CA MET A 85 -2.67 -4.25 -0.57
C MET A 85 -2.18 -4.54 0.85
N LYS A 86 -2.97 -5.22 1.69
CA LYS A 86 -2.58 -5.59 3.04
C LYS A 86 -1.30 -6.46 3.04
N GLY A 87 -1.29 -7.54 2.25
CA GLY A 87 -0.10 -8.41 2.15
C GLY A 87 1.12 -7.70 1.59
N ILE A 88 0.92 -6.83 0.59
CA ILE A 88 1.99 -6.01 0.01
C ILE A 88 2.56 -5.04 1.06
N ALA A 89 1.71 -4.41 1.87
CA ALA A 89 2.14 -3.52 2.93
C ALA A 89 2.89 -4.24 4.06
N GLU A 90 2.48 -5.46 4.42
CA GLU A 90 3.18 -6.31 5.38
C GLU A 90 4.58 -6.70 4.87
N ASP A 91 4.71 -7.03 3.59
CA ASP A 91 6.00 -7.33 2.97
C ASP A 91 6.89 -6.08 2.87
N ALA A 92 6.31 -4.92 2.51
CA ALA A 92 7.02 -3.65 2.52
C ALA A 92 7.56 -3.30 3.92
N GLN A 93 6.76 -3.52 4.97
CA GLN A 93 7.20 -3.31 6.34
C GLN A 93 8.38 -4.20 6.72
N LYS A 94 8.38 -5.47 6.36
CA LYS A 94 9.53 -6.37 6.59
C LYS A 94 10.78 -5.83 5.92
N ILE A 95 10.69 -5.37 4.68
CA ILE A 95 11.81 -4.78 3.94
C ILE A 95 12.36 -3.53 4.65
N VAL A 96 11.48 -2.65 5.15
CA VAL A 96 11.90 -1.46 5.92
C VAL A 96 12.67 -1.87 7.17
N LEU A 97 12.16 -2.85 7.93
CA LEU A 97 12.80 -3.32 9.16
C LEU A 97 14.15 -4.02 8.89
N GLU A 98 14.29 -4.73 7.79
CA GLU A 98 15.55 -5.33 7.36
C GLU A 98 16.60 -4.26 6.99
N LYS A 99 16.16 -3.18 6.35
CA LYS A 99 17.03 -2.04 5.97
C LYS A 99 17.43 -1.16 7.16
N ASP A 100 16.61 -1.11 8.20
CA ASP A 100 16.88 -0.34 9.42
C ASP A 100 16.69 -1.19 10.68
N PRO A 101 17.75 -1.88 11.15
CA PRO A 101 17.69 -2.70 12.38
C PRO A 101 17.33 -1.93 13.64
N LYS A 102 17.58 -0.60 13.67
CA LYS A 102 17.20 0.24 14.83
C LYS A 102 15.69 0.47 14.86
N ALA A 103 15.08 0.65 13.69
CA ALA A 103 13.63 0.72 13.57
C ALA A 103 12.95 -0.59 14.01
N ASP A 104 13.51 -1.75 13.65
CA ASP A 104 13.04 -3.05 14.09
C ASP A 104 13.05 -3.18 15.62
N GLN A 105 14.16 -2.81 16.27
CA GLN A 105 14.26 -2.85 17.71
C GLN A 105 13.26 -1.88 18.39
N TYR A 106 13.12 -0.66 17.86
CA TYR A 106 12.16 0.32 18.36
C TYR A 106 10.71 -0.19 18.27
N VAL A 107 10.34 -0.78 17.15
CA VAL A 107 9.00 -1.37 16.95
C VAL A 107 8.77 -2.51 17.94
N LYS A 108 9.72 -3.44 18.10
CA LYS A 108 9.63 -4.55 19.06
C LYS A 108 9.45 -4.06 20.50
N ASP A 109 10.19 -3.03 20.90
CA ASP A 109 10.10 -2.46 22.25
C ASP A 109 8.76 -1.76 22.49
N LYS A 110 8.24 -1.03 21.49
CA LYS A 110 6.92 -0.41 21.56
C LYS A 110 5.79 -1.44 21.63
N LEU A 111 5.90 -2.52 20.86
CA LEU A 111 4.92 -3.62 20.88
C LEU A 111 4.88 -4.32 22.24
N LYS A 112 6.04 -4.56 22.87
CA LYS A 112 6.13 -5.13 24.23
C LYS A 112 5.50 -4.23 25.29
N LYS A 113 5.67 -2.90 25.17
CA LYS A 113 5.17 -1.93 26.17
C LYS A 113 3.67 -1.67 26.07
N ASN A 114 3.11 -1.67 24.88
CA ASN A 114 1.73 -1.22 24.66
C ASN A 114 0.71 -2.35 24.54
N GLY A 115 1.11 -3.62 24.46
CA GLY A 115 0.21 -4.78 24.34
C GLY A 115 -0.73 -4.76 23.12
N ASN A 116 -0.72 -3.66 22.39
CA ASN A 116 -1.60 -3.40 21.24
C ASN A 116 -0.80 -3.51 19.96
N VAL A 117 -0.62 -4.75 19.53
CA VAL A 117 0.03 -5.05 18.24
C VAL A 117 -1.02 -4.88 17.16
N PRO A 118 -0.86 -3.94 16.21
CA PRO A 118 -1.67 -3.93 15.02
C PRO A 118 -1.61 -5.30 14.34
N SER A 119 -2.73 -5.77 13.80
CA SER A 119 -2.86 -7.13 13.24
C SER A 119 -1.85 -7.46 12.12
N PHE A 120 -1.23 -6.46 11.54
CA PHE A 120 -0.18 -6.58 10.52
C PHE A 120 1.24 -6.82 11.08
N ALA A 121 1.41 -6.80 12.40
CA ALA A 121 2.70 -7.00 13.07
C ALA A 121 2.76 -8.32 13.87
N ARG A 122 1.82 -9.24 13.62
CA ARG A 122 1.80 -10.61 14.18
C ARG A 122 2.35 -11.62 13.22
#